data_1ebbb1eb84e137494c1bbfc0f987d611
#
_entry.id   1ebbb1eb84e137494c1bbfc0f987d611
#
_cell.length_a   1.000
_cell.length_b   1.000
_cell.length_c   1.000
_cell.angle_alpha   90.00
_cell.angle_beta   90.00
_cell.angle_gamma   90.00
#
_symmetry.space_group_name_H-M   'P 1'
#
loop_
_entity.id
_entity.type
_entity.pdbx_description
1 polymer ?
#
loop_
_entity_poly.entity_id
_entity_poly.type
_entity_poly.pdbx_seq_one_letter_code
_entity_poly.pdbx_strand_id
1 'polypeptide(L)'
;MRTKSTGKKKINVITLGCSKNVYDSEVLMGQLKANGKEVVHEQSGEIVVINTCGFIDNAKEESVDTILDYVQRKVDGLVEKVFVTGCLSERYKPDLIEQIPNVDQYFGTRELPLLLKALGADYKHELVGERLTTTPRHYAYLKIAEGCDRPCSFCAIPLMRGGNVSRPIEDLVTEATKLAKNGTKELILIAQDLTYYGLDIYKKRELATLLRELVKIEGIEWIRLHYAFPAGFPEDVLDVIREEPKVCNYIDIPLQHISTKLLKSMRRGTTHEKTNALLDAMRTKVPDMAIRTTLICGYPGETEEDFQEMKAWVQEQKFDRLGCFTYSHEENTHAYNLEDDVPEEVKQQRVEEIMEIQSQISYDLNQEKIGKQFRVMIDRKEGENFIGRTEYDSPDVDNEVLISAIDTYLPVGDFVNVEIIEAYEFDLIGKVID
;
A
#
# COMPACT_ATOMS: atom_id res chain seq x y z
N MET A 1 31.61 -23.70 29.04
CA MET A 1 31.07 -24.56 27.95
C MET A 1 29.63 -24.11 27.68
N ARG A 2 29.36 -23.37 26.61
CA ARG A 2 27.98 -23.10 26.19
C ARG A 2 27.45 -24.36 25.49
N THR A 3 26.45 -24.98 26.05
CA THR A 3 25.70 -26.07 25.43
C THR A 3 25.12 -25.56 24.11
N LYS A 4 25.57 -26.09 22.96
CA LYS A 4 24.94 -25.83 21.68
C LYS A 4 23.50 -26.34 21.76
N SER A 5 22.55 -25.42 21.77
CA SER A 5 21.13 -25.74 21.58
C SER A 5 20.97 -26.45 20.24
N THR A 6 20.49 -27.70 20.26
CA THR A 6 20.14 -28.49 19.07
C THR A 6 18.76 -28.11 18.50
N GLY A 7 18.19 -26.98 18.95
CA GLY A 7 16.93 -26.42 18.43
C GLY A 7 17.08 -25.88 17.00
N LYS A 8 16.01 -25.92 16.22
CA LYS A 8 15.94 -25.24 14.92
C LYS A 8 16.13 -23.74 15.17
N LYS A 9 17.04 -23.08 14.40
CA LYS A 9 17.24 -21.63 14.49
C LYS A 9 15.99 -20.91 13.97
N LYS A 10 15.56 -19.91 14.72
CA LYS A 10 14.45 -19.02 14.31
C LYS A 10 14.92 -18.03 13.25
N ILE A 11 14.13 -17.91 12.21
CA ILE A 11 14.30 -16.90 11.18
C ILE A 11 13.29 -15.79 11.47
N ASN A 12 13.79 -14.59 11.80
CA ASN A 12 12.98 -13.40 12.01
C ASN A 12 12.95 -12.57 10.73
N VAL A 13 11.76 -12.28 10.24
CA VAL A 13 11.55 -11.41 9.07
C VAL A 13 11.11 -10.04 9.57
N ILE A 14 11.85 -9.00 9.20
CA ILE A 14 11.54 -7.58 9.44
C ILE A 14 11.04 -7.01 8.13
N THR A 15 9.91 -6.31 8.17
CA THR A 15 9.27 -5.75 6.98
C THR A 15 9.18 -4.24 7.09
N LEU A 16 9.83 -3.54 6.18
CA LEU A 16 9.81 -2.08 6.09
C LEU A 16 9.03 -1.62 4.85
N GLY A 17 8.38 -0.49 4.96
CA GLY A 17 7.73 0.21 3.84
C GLY A 17 6.28 -0.23 3.60
N CYS A 18 5.92 -0.58 2.38
CA CYS A 18 4.55 -0.61 1.89
C CYS A 18 3.90 -2.01 1.88
N SER A 19 2.60 -2.05 1.59
CA SER A 19 1.79 -3.29 1.44
C SER A 19 2.39 -4.34 0.47
N LYS A 20 3.17 -3.90 -0.55
CA LYS A 20 3.86 -4.84 -1.45
C LYS A 20 5.00 -5.57 -0.74
N ASN A 21 5.74 -4.88 0.13
CA ASN A 21 6.78 -5.50 0.96
C ASN A 21 6.16 -6.43 2.01
N VAL A 22 5.03 -6.06 2.60
CA VAL A 22 4.26 -6.94 3.50
C VAL A 22 3.92 -8.24 2.79
N TYR A 23 3.30 -8.15 1.61
CA TYR A 23 2.97 -9.33 0.80
C TYR A 23 4.22 -10.19 0.49
N ASP A 24 5.34 -9.58 0.08
CA ASP A 24 6.57 -10.30 -0.26
C ASP A 24 7.16 -11.03 0.96
N SER A 25 7.13 -10.39 2.14
CA SER A 25 7.56 -11.02 3.40
C SER A 25 6.65 -12.19 3.79
N GLU A 26 5.35 -12.07 3.62
CA GLU A 26 4.38 -13.14 3.89
C GLU A 26 4.60 -14.36 2.98
N VAL A 27 4.91 -14.12 1.69
CA VAL A 27 5.27 -15.19 0.74
C VAL A 27 6.58 -15.85 1.17
N LEU A 28 7.62 -15.08 1.52
CA LEU A 28 8.89 -15.60 2.03
C LEU A 28 8.66 -16.49 3.27
N MET A 29 7.90 -16.02 4.23
CA MET A 29 7.60 -16.75 5.47
C MET A 29 6.79 -18.02 5.19
N GLY A 30 5.83 -17.98 4.26
CA GLY A 30 5.07 -19.16 3.81
C GLY A 30 5.98 -20.22 3.20
N GLN A 31 6.89 -19.83 2.31
CA GLN A 31 7.89 -20.72 1.71
C GLN A 31 8.82 -21.34 2.76
N LEU A 32 9.32 -20.54 3.70
CA LEU A 32 10.17 -21.04 4.79
C LEU A 32 9.44 -22.04 5.69
N LYS A 33 8.19 -21.74 6.06
CA LYS A 33 7.34 -22.64 6.86
C LYS A 33 7.09 -23.97 6.15
N ALA A 34 6.81 -23.94 4.85
CA ALA A 34 6.63 -25.13 4.03
C ALA A 34 7.91 -25.98 3.89
N ASN A 35 9.08 -25.38 4.12
CA ASN A 35 10.39 -26.05 4.23
C ASN A 35 10.71 -26.47 5.67
N GLY A 36 9.76 -26.41 6.58
CA GLY A 36 9.93 -26.84 7.97
C GLY A 36 10.85 -25.95 8.80
N LYS A 37 11.05 -24.69 8.39
CA LYS A 37 11.79 -23.68 9.17
C LYS A 37 10.90 -23.10 10.27
N GLU A 38 11.51 -22.67 11.37
CA GLU A 38 10.84 -21.88 12.39
C GLU A 38 10.95 -20.40 12.00
N VAL A 39 9.81 -19.75 11.79
CA VAL A 39 9.73 -18.37 11.26
C VAL A 39 8.90 -17.52 12.20
N VAL A 40 9.38 -16.33 12.46
CA VAL A 40 8.68 -15.29 13.24
C VAL A 40 8.73 -13.97 12.46
N HIS A 41 7.82 -13.05 12.78
CA HIS A 41 7.76 -11.72 12.20
C HIS A 41 7.95 -10.69 13.30
N GLU A 42 8.92 -9.79 13.12
CA GLU A 42 9.24 -8.68 14.05
C GLU A 42 9.42 -9.10 15.51
N GLN A 43 10.07 -10.22 15.70
CA GLN A 43 10.38 -10.78 17.02
C GLN A 43 11.88 -11.06 17.15
N SER A 44 12.29 -11.78 18.18
CA SER A 44 13.68 -12.23 18.32
C SER A 44 13.95 -13.50 17.53
N GLY A 45 15.09 -13.56 16.82
CA GLY A 45 15.53 -14.72 16.06
C GLY A 45 17.05 -14.72 15.86
N GLU A 46 17.64 -15.90 15.67
CA GLU A 46 19.09 -16.04 15.46
C GLU A 46 19.50 -15.66 14.02
N ILE A 47 18.57 -15.77 13.07
CA ILE A 47 18.77 -15.36 11.67
C ILE A 47 17.76 -14.27 11.39
N VAL A 48 18.21 -13.16 10.81
CA VAL A 48 17.33 -12.03 10.48
C VAL A 48 17.32 -11.80 8.97
N VAL A 49 16.14 -11.59 8.42
CA VAL A 49 15.91 -11.15 7.02
C VAL A 49 15.21 -9.82 7.07
N ILE A 50 15.82 -8.77 6.52
CA ILE A 50 15.27 -7.42 6.48
C ILE A 50 14.78 -7.15 5.06
N ASN A 51 13.47 -6.99 4.89
CA ASN A 51 12.84 -6.59 3.63
C ASN A 51 12.71 -5.07 3.60
N THR A 52 13.54 -4.41 2.80
CA THR A 52 13.80 -2.97 2.83
C THR A 52 12.96 -2.17 1.85
N CYS A 53 12.68 -0.92 2.20
CA CYS A 53 12.09 0.08 1.30
C CYS A 53 13.19 1.00 0.74
N GLY A 54 13.06 1.42 -0.53
CA GLY A 54 14.03 2.28 -1.21
C GLY A 54 13.35 3.33 -2.09
N PHE A 55 12.11 3.72 -1.73
CA PHE A 55 11.28 4.54 -2.60
C PHE A 55 11.56 6.05 -2.47
N ILE A 56 11.62 6.56 -1.25
CA ILE A 56 11.93 7.97 -0.91
C ILE A 56 12.98 8.03 0.17
N ASP A 57 13.61 9.20 0.38
CA ASP A 57 14.75 9.35 1.28
C ASP A 57 14.48 8.87 2.71
N ASN A 58 13.38 9.28 3.34
CA ASN A 58 13.03 8.85 4.69
C ASN A 58 12.92 7.31 4.81
N ALA A 59 12.36 6.63 3.81
CA ALA A 59 12.24 5.18 3.81
C ALA A 59 13.58 4.48 3.53
N LYS A 60 14.50 5.14 2.80
CA LYS A 60 15.89 4.68 2.63
C LYS A 60 16.64 4.80 3.95
N GLU A 61 16.53 5.92 4.66
CA GLU A 61 17.16 6.15 5.96
C GLU A 61 16.68 5.11 6.99
N GLU A 62 15.36 4.94 7.16
CA GLU A 62 14.80 3.88 8.03
C GLU A 62 15.37 2.50 7.71
N SER A 63 15.47 2.17 6.42
CA SER A 63 16.00 0.87 5.99
C SER A 63 17.48 0.71 6.33
N VAL A 64 18.30 1.74 6.13
CA VAL A 64 19.73 1.74 6.46
C VAL A 64 19.93 1.64 7.97
N ASP A 65 19.21 2.43 8.75
CA ASP A 65 19.30 2.40 10.21
C ASP A 65 18.91 1.03 10.77
N THR A 66 17.87 0.42 10.24
CA THR A 66 17.45 -0.94 10.61
C THR A 66 18.55 -1.96 10.29
N ILE A 67 19.19 -1.87 9.12
CA ILE A 67 20.31 -2.75 8.75
C ILE A 67 21.45 -2.58 9.74
N LEU A 68 21.83 -1.35 10.06
CA LEU A 68 22.94 -1.04 10.98
C LEU A 68 22.67 -1.55 12.40
N ASP A 69 21.44 -1.40 12.92
CA ASP A 69 21.05 -1.95 14.21
C ASP A 69 21.22 -3.48 14.27
N TYR A 70 20.74 -4.20 13.25
CA TYR A 70 20.88 -5.66 13.21
C TYR A 70 22.31 -6.13 12.95
N VAL A 71 23.12 -5.38 12.22
CA VAL A 71 24.56 -5.62 12.09
C VAL A 71 25.26 -5.44 13.44
N GLN A 72 24.90 -4.40 14.23
CA GLN A 72 25.45 -4.22 15.58
C GLN A 72 25.04 -5.37 16.51
N ARG A 73 23.77 -5.80 16.48
CA ARG A 73 23.31 -6.98 17.23
C ARG A 73 24.05 -8.26 16.84
N LYS A 74 24.46 -8.39 15.58
CA LYS A 74 25.31 -9.51 15.14
C LYS A 74 26.72 -9.42 15.73
N VAL A 75 27.32 -8.24 15.79
CA VAL A 75 28.62 -8.00 16.44
C VAL A 75 28.55 -8.35 17.94
N ASP A 76 27.45 -7.98 18.59
CA ASP A 76 27.20 -8.28 20.01
C ASP A 76 26.85 -9.75 20.28
N GLY A 77 26.73 -10.57 19.23
CA GLY A 77 26.45 -12.00 19.34
C GLY A 77 24.98 -12.33 19.68
N LEU A 78 24.07 -11.38 19.51
CA LEU A 78 22.62 -11.54 19.71
C LEU A 78 21.95 -12.14 18.47
N VAL A 79 22.51 -11.90 17.28
CA VAL A 79 22.09 -12.41 15.99
C VAL A 79 23.27 -13.12 15.34
N GLU A 80 23.04 -14.26 14.68
CA GLU A 80 24.11 -15.01 14.00
C GLU A 80 24.27 -14.58 12.54
N LYS A 81 23.17 -14.28 11.86
CA LYS A 81 23.18 -13.91 10.43
C LYS A 81 22.17 -12.83 10.15
N VAL A 82 22.56 -11.91 9.27
CA VAL A 82 21.73 -10.83 8.72
C VAL A 82 21.70 -10.94 7.21
N PHE A 83 20.51 -11.06 6.66
CA PHE A 83 20.24 -11.02 5.21
C PHE A 83 19.39 -9.80 4.90
N VAL A 84 19.64 -9.14 3.78
CA VAL A 84 18.90 -7.96 3.34
C VAL A 84 18.28 -8.24 1.98
N THR A 85 17.02 -7.87 1.80
CA THR A 85 16.28 -7.98 0.53
C THR A 85 15.39 -6.74 0.33
N GLY A 86 14.69 -6.66 -0.79
CA GLY A 86 13.71 -5.60 -1.03
C GLY A 86 14.20 -4.47 -1.92
N CYS A 87 13.45 -3.36 -1.93
CA CYS A 87 13.61 -2.27 -2.89
C CYS A 87 14.95 -1.52 -2.75
N LEU A 88 15.39 -1.21 -1.51
CA LEU A 88 16.67 -0.56 -1.28
C LEU A 88 17.82 -1.45 -1.76
N SER A 89 17.78 -2.72 -1.37
CA SER A 89 18.80 -3.69 -1.78
C SER A 89 18.84 -3.90 -3.29
N GLU A 90 17.70 -3.94 -4.00
CA GLU A 90 17.68 -4.01 -5.47
C GLU A 90 18.39 -2.82 -6.11
N ARG A 91 18.11 -1.61 -5.59
CA ARG A 91 18.56 -0.37 -6.20
C ARG A 91 20.04 -0.05 -5.92
N TYR A 92 20.50 -0.32 -4.69
CA TYR A 92 21.80 0.11 -4.18
C TYR A 92 22.71 -1.04 -3.73
N LYS A 93 22.48 -2.26 -4.23
CA LYS A 93 23.20 -3.46 -3.80
C LYS A 93 24.72 -3.32 -3.82
N PRO A 94 25.36 -2.74 -4.87
CA PRO A 94 26.82 -2.55 -4.88
C PRO A 94 27.31 -1.65 -3.74
N ASP A 95 26.65 -0.50 -3.55
CA ASP A 95 27.01 0.48 -2.54
C ASP A 95 26.82 -0.06 -1.13
N LEU A 96 25.72 -0.79 -0.89
CA LEU A 96 25.44 -1.44 0.40
C LEU A 96 26.47 -2.52 0.74
N ILE A 97 26.93 -3.29 -0.23
CA ILE A 97 27.99 -4.29 -0.03
C ILE A 97 29.30 -3.62 0.38
N GLU A 98 29.63 -2.48 -0.25
CA GLU A 98 30.85 -1.73 0.05
C GLU A 98 30.78 -1.04 1.43
N GLN A 99 29.65 -0.38 1.71
CA GLN A 99 29.49 0.46 2.92
C GLN A 99 29.12 -0.34 4.17
N ILE A 100 28.35 -1.43 4.01
CA ILE A 100 27.91 -2.28 5.13
C ILE A 100 28.30 -3.76 4.87
N PRO A 101 29.60 -4.09 4.87
CA PRO A 101 30.10 -5.43 4.51
C PRO A 101 29.78 -6.52 5.54
N ASN A 102 29.29 -6.17 6.72
CA ASN A 102 28.99 -7.12 7.80
C ASN A 102 27.63 -7.83 7.64
N VAL A 103 26.82 -7.46 6.65
CA VAL A 103 25.63 -8.21 6.22
C VAL A 103 26.08 -9.49 5.53
N ASP A 104 25.49 -10.64 5.83
CA ASP A 104 25.91 -11.93 5.27
C ASP A 104 25.65 -12.01 3.76
N GLN A 105 24.50 -11.48 3.29
CA GLN A 105 24.22 -11.40 1.87
C GLN A 105 23.07 -10.43 1.58
N TYR A 106 23.14 -9.75 0.43
CA TYR A 106 22.11 -8.87 -0.11
C TYR A 106 21.40 -9.53 -1.31
N PHE A 107 20.07 -9.38 -1.35
CA PHE A 107 19.21 -9.89 -2.41
C PHE A 107 18.32 -8.79 -2.96
N GLY A 108 18.04 -8.85 -4.26
CA GLY A 108 17.06 -7.99 -4.90
C GLY A 108 15.61 -8.45 -4.70
N THR A 109 14.68 -7.66 -5.20
CA THR A 109 13.22 -7.92 -5.09
C THR A 109 12.77 -9.18 -5.83
N ARG A 110 13.53 -9.64 -6.83
CA ARG A 110 13.23 -10.83 -7.65
C ARG A 110 14.07 -12.04 -7.31
N GLU A 111 14.91 -11.95 -6.29
CA GLU A 111 15.86 -12.99 -5.91
C GLU A 111 15.36 -13.91 -4.78
N LEU A 112 14.02 -14.00 -4.57
CA LEU A 112 13.42 -14.88 -3.55
C LEU A 112 13.94 -16.32 -3.57
N PRO A 113 14.11 -17.01 -4.74
CA PRO A 113 14.68 -18.35 -4.76
C PRO A 113 16.12 -18.42 -4.24
N LEU A 114 16.93 -17.39 -4.51
CA LEU A 114 18.31 -17.32 -4.03
C LEU A 114 18.36 -17.06 -2.51
N LEU A 115 17.50 -16.19 -2.00
CA LEU A 115 17.35 -15.94 -0.57
C LEU A 115 16.93 -17.22 0.17
N LEU A 116 15.93 -17.95 -0.34
CA LEU A 116 15.51 -19.22 0.25
C LEU A 116 16.67 -20.23 0.29
N LYS A 117 17.42 -20.36 -0.80
CA LYS A 117 18.60 -21.23 -0.85
C LYS A 117 19.65 -20.86 0.21
N ALA A 118 19.92 -19.54 0.42
CA ALA A 118 20.83 -19.08 1.45
C ALA A 118 20.34 -19.40 2.86
N LEU A 119 19.03 -19.48 3.05
CA LEU A 119 18.35 -19.90 4.29
C LEU A 119 18.21 -21.44 4.41
N GLY A 120 18.74 -22.19 3.44
CA GLY A 120 18.65 -23.67 3.42
C GLY A 120 17.22 -24.15 3.18
N ALA A 121 16.49 -23.50 2.28
CA ALA A 121 15.14 -23.85 1.86
C ALA A 121 15.06 -23.87 0.33
N ASP A 122 14.13 -24.65 -0.22
CA ASP A 122 13.86 -24.71 -1.65
C ASP A 122 12.63 -23.88 -2.00
N TYR A 123 12.66 -23.23 -3.16
CA TYR A 123 11.49 -22.53 -3.68
C TYR A 123 10.49 -23.55 -4.24
N LYS A 124 9.26 -23.51 -3.73
CA LYS A 124 8.18 -24.42 -4.10
C LYS A 124 7.17 -23.69 -4.97
N HIS A 125 7.21 -23.93 -6.27
CA HIS A 125 6.34 -23.29 -7.27
C HIS A 125 4.85 -23.64 -7.09
N GLU A 126 4.56 -24.83 -6.53
CA GLU A 126 3.21 -25.32 -6.29
C GLU A 126 2.47 -24.61 -5.16
N LEU A 127 3.16 -23.78 -4.38
CA LEU A 127 2.56 -23.03 -3.26
C LEU A 127 1.87 -21.74 -3.73
N VAL A 128 0.92 -21.86 -4.66
CA VAL A 128 0.10 -20.72 -5.06
C VAL A 128 -0.80 -20.29 -3.91
N GLY A 129 -0.64 -19.05 -3.45
CA GLY A 129 -1.43 -18.48 -2.36
C GLY A 129 -1.12 -19.04 -0.96
N GLU A 130 -0.06 -19.84 -0.81
CA GLU A 130 0.42 -20.30 0.48
C GLU A 130 1.38 -19.25 1.07
N ARG A 131 0.88 -18.38 1.91
CA ARG A 131 1.68 -17.38 2.61
C ARG A 131 1.30 -17.31 4.10
N LEU A 132 2.19 -16.79 4.91
CA LEU A 132 1.94 -16.54 6.33
C LEU A 132 1.52 -15.08 6.48
N THR A 133 0.22 -14.82 6.56
CA THR A 133 -0.31 -13.46 6.70
C THR A 133 0.13 -12.82 8.01
N THR A 134 0.53 -11.56 7.95
CA THR A 134 0.94 -10.71 9.09
C THR A 134 -0.10 -9.65 9.42
N THR A 135 -1.02 -9.38 8.49
CA THR A 135 -2.18 -8.53 8.73
C THR A 135 -3.15 -9.19 9.71
N PRO A 136 -4.02 -8.42 10.37
CA PRO A 136 -5.17 -8.96 11.08
C PRO A 136 -5.95 -9.96 10.22
N ARG A 137 -6.53 -10.98 10.86
CA ARG A 137 -7.12 -12.12 10.14
C ARG A 137 -8.23 -11.73 9.16
N HIS A 138 -8.95 -10.66 9.42
CA HIS A 138 -10.14 -10.25 8.68
C HIS A 138 -9.86 -9.51 7.39
N TYR A 139 -8.65 -8.99 7.17
CA TYR A 139 -8.26 -8.45 5.87
C TYR A 139 -6.90 -8.96 5.39
N ALA A 140 -6.69 -8.95 4.08
CA ALA A 140 -5.41 -9.33 3.48
C ALA A 140 -5.15 -8.57 2.18
N TYR A 141 -3.89 -8.26 1.93
CA TYR A 141 -3.48 -7.74 0.62
C TYR A 141 -3.47 -8.86 -0.41
N LEU A 142 -4.01 -8.60 -1.59
CA LEU A 142 -3.92 -9.51 -2.75
C LEU A 142 -3.12 -8.80 -3.85
N LYS A 143 -1.85 -9.18 -4.01
CA LYS A 143 -0.98 -8.60 -5.04
C LYS A 143 -1.30 -9.22 -6.39
N ILE A 144 -1.91 -8.44 -7.30
CA ILE A 144 -2.38 -8.92 -8.61
C ILE A 144 -1.33 -8.78 -9.71
N ALA A 145 -0.35 -7.88 -9.54
CA ALA A 145 0.77 -7.71 -10.46
C ALA A 145 2.00 -7.19 -9.71
N GLU A 146 3.17 -7.32 -10.33
CA GLU A 146 4.46 -6.81 -9.87
C GLU A 146 5.07 -5.93 -10.94
N GLY A 147 5.73 -4.81 -10.54
CA GLY A 147 6.39 -3.89 -11.47
C GLY A 147 5.44 -2.93 -12.17
N CYS A 148 6.00 -2.01 -12.98
CA CYS A 148 5.23 -0.95 -13.60
C CYS A 148 5.87 -0.49 -14.93
N ASP A 149 5.07 -0.40 -15.99
CA ASP A 149 5.50 0.10 -17.31
C ASP A 149 5.15 1.58 -17.53
N ARG A 150 4.64 2.27 -16.50
CA ARG A 150 4.33 3.70 -16.63
C ARG A 150 5.61 4.55 -16.67
N PRO A 151 5.68 5.53 -17.58
CA PRO A 151 6.89 6.32 -17.81
C PRO A 151 7.01 7.53 -16.87
N CYS A 152 6.40 7.51 -15.68
CA CYS A 152 6.42 8.63 -14.74
C CYS A 152 7.85 9.10 -14.47
N SER A 153 8.14 10.39 -14.73
CA SER A 153 9.49 10.91 -14.77
C SER A 153 10.20 10.92 -13.41
N PHE A 154 9.46 10.98 -12.32
CA PHE A 154 9.95 11.04 -10.94
C PHE A 154 10.03 9.67 -10.25
N CYS A 155 9.54 8.62 -10.88
CA CYS A 155 9.29 7.35 -10.22
C CYS A 155 10.45 6.36 -10.42
N ALA A 156 11.01 5.88 -9.30
CA ALA A 156 12.08 4.88 -9.29
C ALA A 156 11.55 3.42 -9.27
N ILE A 157 10.23 3.19 -9.28
CA ILE A 157 9.64 1.85 -9.21
C ILE A 157 10.17 0.90 -10.29
N PRO A 158 10.26 1.29 -11.59
CA PRO A 158 10.81 0.38 -12.61
C PRO A 158 12.24 -0.08 -12.34
N LEU A 159 13.04 0.74 -11.65
CA LEU A 159 14.42 0.41 -11.27
C LEU A 159 14.48 -0.65 -10.16
N MET A 160 13.45 -0.72 -9.31
CA MET A 160 13.40 -1.61 -8.15
C MET A 160 12.53 -2.85 -8.38
N ARG A 161 11.43 -2.71 -9.12
CA ARG A 161 10.42 -3.75 -9.32
C ARG A 161 10.31 -4.23 -10.76
N GLY A 162 10.95 -3.51 -11.72
CA GLY A 162 10.93 -3.77 -13.15
C GLY A 162 9.61 -3.49 -13.82
N GLY A 163 9.43 -4.04 -15.03
CA GLY A 163 8.20 -3.93 -15.81
C GLY A 163 7.04 -4.73 -15.22
N ASN A 164 5.83 -4.42 -15.68
CA ASN A 164 4.61 -5.05 -15.18
C ASN A 164 4.55 -6.55 -15.52
N VAL A 165 4.26 -7.36 -14.51
CA VAL A 165 4.03 -8.80 -14.63
C VAL A 165 2.74 -9.13 -13.87
N SER A 166 1.65 -9.36 -14.60
CA SER A 166 0.35 -9.72 -14.04
C SER A 166 0.33 -11.20 -13.62
N ARG A 167 -0.41 -11.49 -12.56
CA ARG A 167 -0.69 -12.87 -12.15
C ARG A 167 -1.96 -13.38 -12.83
N PRO A 168 -2.04 -14.68 -13.21
CA PRO A 168 -3.25 -15.26 -13.79
C PRO A 168 -4.48 -15.13 -12.85
N ILE A 169 -5.66 -14.92 -13.43
CA ILE A 169 -6.91 -14.81 -12.66
C ILE A 169 -7.14 -16.06 -11.81
N GLU A 170 -6.87 -17.22 -12.34
CA GLU A 170 -7.06 -18.51 -11.68
C GLU A 170 -6.21 -18.64 -10.40
N ASP A 171 -4.97 -18.16 -10.45
CA ASP A 171 -4.06 -18.14 -9.30
C ASP A 171 -4.56 -17.18 -8.21
N LEU A 172 -5.04 -15.99 -8.62
CA LEU A 172 -5.58 -14.99 -7.72
C LEU A 172 -6.87 -15.46 -7.04
N VAL A 173 -7.77 -16.10 -7.78
CA VAL A 173 -9.00 -16.71 -7.25
C VAL A 173 -8.66 -17.85 -6.28
N THR A 174 -7.65 -18.67 -6.61
CA THR A 174 -7.19 -19.74 -5.73
C THR A 174 -6.65 -19.19 -4.42
N GLU A 175 -5.80 -18.16 -4.47
CA GLU A 175 -5.26 -17.49 -3.27
C GLU A 175 -6.37 -16.84 -2.44
N ALA A 176 -7.25 -16.06 -3.08
CA ALA A 176 -8.36 -15.38 -2.41
C ALA A 176 -9.33 -16.36 -1.73
N THR A 177 -9.59 -17.52 -2.37
CA THR A 177 -10.40 -18.57 -1.78
C THR A 177 -9.75 -19.18 -0.53
N LYS A 178 -8.42 -19.36 -0.52
CA LYS A 178 -7.69 -19.82 0.66
C LYS A 178 -7.74 -18.78 1.79
N LEU A 179 -7.55 -17.50 1.47
CA LEU A 179 -7.65 -16.40 2.43
C LEU A 179 -9.06 -16.37 3.07
N ALA A 180 -10.12 -16.46 2.27
CA ALA A 180 -11.50 -16.53 2.74
C ALA A 180 -11.74 -17.69 3.71
N LYS A 181 -11.28 -18.90 3.37
CA LYS A 181 -11.34 -20.08 4.25
C LYS A 181 -10.60 -19.89 5.57
N ASN A 182 -9.56 -19.07 5.59
CA ASN A 182 -8.81 -18.72 6.79
C ASN A 182 -9.45 -17.58 7.60
N GLY A 183 -10.57 -17.00 7.14
CA GLY A 183 -11.35 -15.99 7.84
C GLY A 183 -11.13 -14.56 7.35
N THR A 184 -10.45 -14.36 6.23
CA THR A 184 -10.36 -13.05 5.58
C THR A 184 -11.71 -12.66 5.00
N LYS A 185 -12.18 -11.48 5.36
CA LYS A 185 -13.44 -10.89 4.90
C LYS A 185 -13.22 -9.76 3.89
N GLU A 186 -12.06 -9.09 3.95
CA GLU A 186 -11.72 -8.04 3.01
C GLU A 186 -10.44 -8.38 2.24
N LEU A 187 -10.50 -8.24 0.91
CA LEU A 187 -9.35 -8.29 0.01
C LEU A 187 -8.98 -6.86 -0.41
N ILE A 188 -7.74 -6.47 -0.16
CA ILE A 188 -7.20 -5.20 -0.64
C ILE A 188 -6.31 -5.51 -1.83
N LEU A 189 -6.79 -5.19 -3.03
CA LEU A 189 -6.05 -5.43 -4.26
C LEU A 189 -4.91 -4.43 -4.38
N ILE A 190 -3.69 -4.93 -4.56
CA ILE A 190 -2.49 -4.12 -4.70
C ILE A 190 -1.69 -4.49 -5.95
N ALA A 191 -1.12 -3.48 -6.58
CA ALA A 191 -0.10 -3.52 -7.61
C ALA A 191 0.66 -2.19 -7.58
N GLN A 192 1.57 -1.95 -8.50
CA GLN A 192 2.08 -0.60 -8.75
C GLN A 192 1.11 0.23 -9.61
N ASP A 193 0.32 -0.45 -10.43
CA ASP A 193 -0.82 0.11 -11.19
C ASP A 193 -1.86 -0.98 -11.45
N LEU A 194 -3.00 -0.93 -10.73
CA LEU A 194 -4.10 -1.89 -10.94
C LEU A 194 -4.70 -1.78 -12.34
N THR A 195 -4.75 -0.57 -12.91
CA THR A 195 -5.41 -0.34 -14.20
C THR A 195 -4.67 -0.95 -15.38
N TYR A 196 -3.42 -1.40 -15.18
CA TYR A 196 -2.60 -2.05 -16.18
C TYR A 196 -2.78 -3.58 -16.21
N TYR A 197 -3.46 -4.13 -15.20
CA TYR A 197 -3.62 -5.57 -15.01
C TYR A 197 -4.15 -6.28 -16.26
N GLY A 198 -3.45 -7.34 -16.65
CA GLY A 198 -3.82 -8.23 -17.75
C GLY A 198 -3.27 -7.85 -19.12
N LEU A 199 -2.78 -6.61 -19.33
CA LEU A 199 -2.26 -6.18 -20.62
C LEU A 199 -1.09 -7.02 -21.14
N ASP A 200 -0.23 -7.51 -20.26
CA ASP A 200 0.93 -8.35 -20.56
C ASP A 200 0.53 -9.79 -20.93
N ILE A 201 -0.37 -10.41 -20.18
CA ILE A 201 -0.73 -11.84 -20.33
C ILE A 201 -1.97 -12.04 -21.20
N TYR A 202 -3.01 -11.20 -21.10
CA TYR A 202 -4.28 -11.33 -21.84
C TYR A 202 -4.41 -10.37 -23.03
N LYS A 203 -3.45 -9.46 -23.25
CA LYS A 203 -3.44 -8.43 -24.29
C LYS A 203 -4.60 -7.43 -24.21
N LYS A 204 -5.26 -7.36 -23.07
CA LYS A 204 -6.33 -6.42 -22.71
C LYS A 204 -6.37 -6.18 -21.21
N ARG A 205 -7.00 -5.11 -20.77
CA ARG A 205 -7.22 -4.86 -19.35
C ARG A 205 -8.28 -5.82 -18.82
N GLU A 206 -7.98 -6.49 -17.73
CA GLU A 206 -8.83 -7.54 -17.14
C GLU A 206 -9.18 -7.29 -15.67
N LEU A 207 -8.97 -6.08 -15.15
CA LEU A 207 -9.31 -5.77 -13.76
C LEU A 207 -10.80 -5.98 -13.47
N ALA A 208 -11.69 -5.53 -14.36
CA ALA A 208 -13.14 -5.73 -14.22
C ALA A 208 -13.51 -7.22 -14.23
N THR A 209 -12.88 -8.03 -15.10
CA THR A 209 -13.09 -9.48 -15.12
C THR A 209 -12.61 -10.14 -13.84
N LEU A 210 -11.42 -9.76 -13.34
CA LEU A 210 -10.89 -10.26 -12.07
C LEU A 210 -11.85 -9.95 -10.92
N LEU A 211 -12.35 -8.73 -10.82
CA LEU A 211 -13.30 -8.33 -9.77
C LEU A 211 -14.57 -9.19 -9.82
N ARG A 212 -15.14 -9.43 -11.00
CA ARG A 212 -16.33 -10.29 -11.17
C ARG A 212 -16.09 -11.75 -10.76
N GLU A 213 -14.85 -12.23 -10.83
CA GLU A 213 -14.51 -13.56 -10.31
C GLU A 213 -14.31 -13.55 -8.79
N LEU A 214 -13.67 -12.52 -8.24
CA LEU A 214 -13.42 -12.41 -6.81
C LEU A 214 -14.71 -12.22 -5.99
N VAL A 215 -15.71 -11.50 -6.48
CA VAL A 215 -16.98 -11.29 -5.78
C VAL A 215 -17.78 -12.59 -5.58
N LYS A 216 -17.52 -13.62 -6.39
CA LYS A 216 -18.16 -14.94 -6.26
C LYS A 216 -17.65 -15.76 -5.07
N ILE A 217 -16.52 -15.35 -4.48
CA ILE A 217 -15.89 -16.09 -3.39
C ILE A 217 -16.74 -15.92 -2.13
N GLU A 218 -17.17 -17.05 -1.57
CA GLU A 218 -17.89 -17.08 -0.30
C GLU A 218 -16.96 -16.67 0.86
N GLY A 219 -17.46 -15.86 1.79
CA GLY A 219 -16.71 -15.36 2.95
C GLY A 219 -15.98 -14.04 2.68
N ILE A 220 -15.75 -13.64 1.42
CA ILE A 220 -15.30 -12.28 1.08
C ILE A 220 -16.52 -11.37 1.07
N GLU A 221 -16.43 -10.28 1.84
CA GLU A 221 -17.47 -9.27 2.03
C GLU A 221 -17.07 -7.92 1.40
N TRP A 222 -15.77 -7.58 1.40
CA TRP A 222 -15.22 -6.37 0.82
C TRP A 222 -14.03 -6.66 -0.11
N ILE A 223 -13.99 -5.92 -1.23
CA ILE A 223 -12.85 -5.87 -2.17
C ILE A 223 -12.54 -4.40 -2.41
N ARG A 224 -11.32 -3.98 -2.03
CA ARG A 224 -10.85 -2.60 -2.09
C ARG A 224 -9.75 -2.44 -3.13
N LEU A 225 -9.76 -1.32 -3.87
CA LEU A 225 -8.81 -1.03 -4.94
C LEU A 225 -7.79 0.02 -4.52
N HIS A 226 -6.50 -0.34 -4.55
CA HIS A 226 -5.39 0.57 -4.27
C HIS A 226 -4.52 0.78 -5.50
N TYR A 227 -4.01 2.02 -5.69
CA TYR A 227 -3.04 2.38 -6.72
C TYR A 227 -3.56 2.28 -8.15
N ALA A 228 -4.68 2.93 -8.43
CA ALA A 228 -5.17 3.13 -9.78
C ALA A 228 -4.38 4.24 -10.50
N PHE A 229 -4.27 4.17 -11.82
CA PHE A 229 -3.60 5.18 -12.62
C PHE A 229 -4.62 5.97 -13.47
N PRO A 230 -4.55 7.32 -13.55
CA PRO A 230 -5.59 8.11 -14.19
C PRO A 230 -5.62 7.96 -15.72
N ALA A 231 -4.46 7.90 -16.39
CA ALA A 231 -4.45 7.86 -17.85
C ALA A 231 -4.86 6.48 -18.38
N GLY A 232 -5.96 6.45 -19.12
CA GLY A 232 -6.54 5.24 -19.69
C GLY A 232 -7.15 4.34 -18.61
N PHE A 233 -7.75 4.93 -17.59
CA PHE A 233 -8.52 4.20 -16.59
C PHE A 233 -9.63 3.37 -17.27
N PRO A 234 -9.78 2.08 -16.94
CA PRO A 234 -10.81 1.23 -17.54
C PRO A 234 -12.18 1.55 -16.92
N GLU A 235 -13.07 2.16 -17.71
CA GLU A 235 -14.37 2.62 -17.20
C GLU A 235 -15.33 1.48 -16.80
N ASP A 236 -15.13 0.27 -17.34
CA ASP A 236 -15.87 -0.93 -16.95
C ASP A 236 -15.62 -1.35 -15.49
N VAL A 237 -14.53 -0.90 -14.88
CA VAL A 237 -14.27 -1.07 -13.43
C VAL A 237 -15.28 -0.26 -12.62
N LEU A 238 -15.65 0.95 -13.05
CA LEU A 238 -16.69 1.75 -12.38
C LEU A 238 -18.05 1.07 -12.41
N ASP A 239 -18.35 0.40 -13.53
CA ASP A 239 -19.60 -0.37 -13.64
C ASP A 239 -19.62 -1.54 -12.65
N VAL A 240 -18.48 -2.23 -12.47
CA VAL A 240 -18.38 -3.30 -11.45
C VAL A 240 -18.51 -2.74 -10.03
N ILE A 241 -17.86 -1.62 -9.70
CA ILE A 241 -17.99 -0.99 -8.37
C ILE A 241 -19.48 -0.66 -8.09
N ARG A 242 -20.19 -0.10 -9.06
CA ARG A 242 -21.61 0.23 -8.92
C ARG A 242 -22.51 -1.01 -8.77
N GLU A 243 -22.22 -2.10 -9.50
CA GLU A 243 -23.09 -3.27 -9.63
C GLU A 243 -22.85 -4.31 -8.55
N GLU A 244 -21.64 -4.39 -7.99
CA GLU A 244 -21.21 -5.43 -7.08
C GLU A 244 -21.00 -4.89 -5.65
N PRO A 245 -21.94 -5.09 -4.74
CA PRO A 245 -21.89 -4.49 -3.40
C PRO A 245 -20.73 -4.97 -2.52
N LYS A 246 -19.99 -6.01 -2.93
CA LYS A 246 -18.76 -6.43 -2.28
C LYS A 246 -17.55 -5.59 -2.70
N VAL A 247 -17.61 -4.89 -3.82
CA VAL A 247 -16.54 -3.96 -4.23
C VAL A 247 -16.81 -2.62 -3.58
N CYS A 248 -15.91 -2.22 -2.69
CA CYS A 248 -16.05 -0.97 -1.93
C CYS A 248 -16.20 0.24 -2.87
N ASN A 249 -17.10 1.17 -2.53
CA ASN A 249 -17.22 2.47 -3.19
C ASN A 249 -16.01 3.35 -2.84
N TYR A 250 -14.83 2.88 -3.18
CA TYR A 250 -13.54 3.46 -2.82
C TYR A 250 -12.53 3.27 -3.94
N ILE A 251 -11.78 4.32 -4.23
CA ILE A 251 -10.65 4.24 -5.14
C ILE A 251 -9.47 5.08 -4.66
N ASP A 252 -8.27 4.48 -4.66
CA ASP A 252 -7.01 5.18 -4.47
C ASP A 252 -6.36 5.44 -5.83
N ILE A 253 -6.35 6.72 -6.23
CA ILE A 253 -5.89 7.18 -7.55
C ILE A 253 -4.92 8.37 -7.39
N PRO A 254 -3.59 8.12 -7.28
CA PRO A 254 -2.60 9.18 -7.17
C PRO A 254 -2.57 10.07 -8.43
N LEU A 255 -3.07 11.29 -8.35
CA LEU A 255 -3.13 12.25 -9.46
C LEU A 255 -1.84 13.02 -9.62
N GLN A 256 -1.14 13.28 -8.53
CA GLN A 256 0.18 13.89 -8.38
C GLN A 256 0.18 15.42 -8.54
N HIS A 257 -0.51 15.98 -9.51
CA HIS A 257 -0.69 17.40 -9.76
C HIS A 257 -1.92 17.66 -10.65
N ILE A 258 -2.27 18.94 -10.89
CA ILE A 258 -3.35 19.30 -11.83
C ILE A 258 -2.87 20.15 -13.01
N SER A 259 -1.80 20.97 -12.85
CA SER A 259 -1.26 21.75 -13.97
C SER A 259 -0.89 20.86 -15.14
N THR A 260 -1.48 21.12 -16.30
CA THR A 260 -1.23 20.36 -17.54
C THR A 260 0.26 20.38 -17.93
N LYS A 261 0.93 21.51 -17.68
CA LYS A 261 2.38 21.68 -17.92
C LYS A 261 3.18 20.67 -17.07
N LEU A 262 2.88 20.58 -15.77
CA LEU A 262 3.58 19.69 -14.85
C LEU A 262 3.19 18.22 -15.07
N LEU A 263 1.91 17.91 -15.30
CA LEU A 263 1.48 16.56 -15.65
C LEU A 263 2.18 16.02 -16.90
N LYS A 264 2.45 16.88 -17.88
CA LYS A 264 3.22 16.53 -19.08
C LYS A 264 4.69 16.28 -18.74
N SER A 265 5.33 17.14 -17.92
CA SER A 265 6.71 16.97 -17.45
C SER A 265 6.86 15.72 -16.59
N MET A 266 5.89 15.46 -15.71
CA MET A 266 5.79 14.24 -14.90
C MET A 266 5.49 12.98 -15.73
N ARG A 267 5.18 13.11 -17.02
CA ARG A 267 4.80 12.01 -17.95
C ARG A 267 3.60 11.21 -17.45
N ARG A 268 2.59 11.91 -16.90
CA ARG A 268 1.37 11.28 -16.37
C ARG A 268 0.38 10.83 -17.45
N GLY A 269 0.56 11.28 -18.70
CA GLY A 269 -0.32 10.91 -19.82
C GLY A 269 -1.75 11.46 -19.73
N THR A 270 -1.98 12.45 -18.87
CA THR A 270 -3.24 13.14 -18.66
C THR A 270 -3.05 14.66 -18.72
N THR A 271 -4.15 15.40 -18.68
CA THR A 271 -4.19 16.87 -18.61
C THR A 271 -5.21 17.29 -17.56
N HIS A 272 -5.27 18.59 -17.21
CA HIS A 272 -6.30 19.15 -16.32
C HIS A 272 -7.71 18.68 -16.72
N GLU A 273 -8.09 18.89 -17.98
CA GLU A 273 -9.43 18.58 -18.49
C GLU A 273 -9.73 17.07 -18.42
N LYS A 274 -8.77 16.24 -18.80
CA LYS A 274 -8.93 14.76 -18.75
C LYS A 274 -9.04 14.24 -17.33
N THR A 275 -8.28 14.84 -16.40
CA THR A 275 -8.33 14.48 -14.99
C THR A 275 -9.69 14.82 -14.39
N ASN A 276 -10.22 16.02 -14.65
CA ASN A 276 -11.55 16.41 -14.19
C ASN A 276 -12.64 15.55 -14.82
N ALA A 277 -12.57 15.30 -16.14
CA ALA A 277 -13.53 14.41 -16.81
C ALA A 277 -13.55 13.00 -16.20
N LEU A 278 -12.40 12.47 -15.77
CA LEU A 278 -12.33 11.18 -15.08
C LEU A 278 -12.99 11.23 -13.71
N LEU A 279 -12.71 12.27 -12.92
CA LEU A 279 -13.33 12.46 -11.59
C LEU A 279 -14.84 12.62 -11.69
N ASP A 280 -15.33 13.40 -12.68
CA ASP A 280 -16.75 13.57 -12.96
C ASP A 280 -17.40 12.24 -13.36
N ALA A 281 -16.74 11.44 -14.19
CA ALA A 281 -17.23 10.12 -14.58
C ALA A 281 -17.32 9.17 -13.37
N MET A 282 -16.33 9.19 -12.47
CA MET A 282 -16.33 8.42 -11.23
C MET A 282 -17.52 8.78 -10.35
N ARG A 283 -17.72 10.07 -10.06
CA ARG A 283 -18.82 10.57 -9.22
C ARG A 283 -20.20 10.37 -9.84
N THR A 284 -20.28 10.46 -11.18
CA THR A 284 -21.54 10.23 -11.90
C THR A 284 -21.93 8.76 -11.92
N LYS A 285 -20.99 7.86 -12.17
CA LYS A 285 -21.24 6.41 -12.22
C LYS A 285 -21.41 5.79 -10.83
N VAL A 286 -20.69 6.30 -9.84
CA VAL A 286 -20.72 5.83 -8.45
C VAL A 286 -20.84 7.05 -7.53
N PRO A 287 -22.06 7.55 -7.25
CA PRO A 287 -22.28 8.83 -6.56
C PRO A 287 -21.62 8.95 -5.19
N ASP A 288 -21.57 7.86 -4.44
CA ASP A 288 -21.01 7.81 -3.08
C ASP A 288 -19.54 7.32 -3.04
N MET A 289 -18.81 7.41 -4.17
CA MET A 289 -17.43 6.95 -4.24
C MET A 289 -16.50 7.83 -3.40
N ALA A 290 -15.83 7.23 -2.44
CA ALA A 290 -14.70 7.86 -1.76
C ALA A 290 -13.47 7.85 -2.67
N ILE A 291 -12.97 9.04 -3.01
CA ILE A 291 -11.78 9.21 -3.84
C ILE A 291 -10.61 9.60 -2.95
N ARG A 292 -9.63 8.67 -2.87
CA ARG A 292 -8.34 8.93 -2.25
C ARG A 292 -7.33 9.30 -3.31
N THR A 293 -6.55 10.35 -3.06
CA THR A 293 -5.51 10.80 -4.00
C THR A 293 -4.21 11.15 -3.28
N THR A 294 -3.16 11.29 -4.08
CA THR A 294 -1.83 11.76 -3.63
C THR A 294 -1.36 12.86 -4.56
N LEU A 295 -0.83 13.94 -3.98
CA LEU A 295 -0.23 15.06 -4.69
C LEU A 295 1.25 15.21 -4.33
N ILE A 296 2.01 15.84 -5.24
CA ILE A 296 3.42 16.17 -5.07
C ILE A 296 3.57 17.69 -5.22
N CYS A 297 4.16 18.33 -4.23
CA CYS A 297 4.56 19.73 -4.26
C CYS A 297 6.04 19.89 -4.53
N GLY A 298 6.41 20.93 -5.29
CA GLY A 298 7.80 21.26 -5.56
C GLY A 298 8.47 20.39 -6.61
N TYR A 299 7.70 19.82 -7.55
CA TYR A 299 8.28 19.17 -8.71
C TYR A 299 9.04 20.20 -9.58
N PRO A 300 10.21 19.84 -10.18
CA PRO A 300 11.01 20.75 -10.99
C PRO A 300 10.21 21.57 -12.00
N GLY A 301 10.35 22.89 -11.93
CA GLY A 301 9.61 23.86 -12.74
C GLY A 301 8.20 24.19 -12.27
N GLU A 302 7.79 23.80 -11.06
CA GLU A 302 6.52 24.20 -10.44
C GLU A 302 6.58 25.67 -10.03
N THR A 303 5.80 26.50 -10.69
CA THR A 303 5.69 27.92 -10.36
C THR A 303 4.65 28.17 -9.26
N GLU A 304 4.61 29.41 -8.76
CA GLU A 304 3.57 29.81 -7.80
C GLU A 304 2.17 29.71 -8.42
N GLU A 305 2.03 30.07 -9.70
CA GLU A 305 0.77 29.95 -10.42
C GLU A 305 0.30 28.51 -10.55
N ASP A 306 1.20 27.56 -10.85
CA ASP A 306 0.92 26.13 -10.89
C ASP A 306 0.43 25.62 -9.51
N PHE A 307 1.05 26.10 -8.43
CA PHE A 307 0.66 25.75 -7.06
C PHE A 307 -0.70 26.34 -6.67
N GLN A 308 -0.96 27.61 -6.99
CA GLN A 308 -2.27 28.24 -6.72
C GLN A 308 -3.40 27.56 -7.52
N GLU A 309 -3.14 27.14 -8.77
CA GLU A 309 -4.05 26.31 -9.55
C GLU A 309 -4.40 25.01 -8.81
N MET A 310 -3.39 24.31 -8.26
CA MET A 310 -3.57 23.08 -7.51
C MET A 310 -4.37 23.30 -6.22
N LYS A 311 -4.10 24.38 -5.46
CA LYS A 311 -4.87 24.74 -4.27
C LYS A 311 -6.34 24.96 -4.57
N ALA A 312 -6.64 25.79 -5.58
CA ALA A 312 -8.01 26.08 -5.98
C ALA A 312 -8.75 24.79 -6.41
N TRP A 313 -8.04 23.94 -7.14
CA TRP A 313 -8.60 22.66 -7.61
C TRP A 313 -8.88 21.68 -6.45
N VAL A 314 -8.02 21.59 -5.43
CA VAL A 314 -8.27 20.78 -4.22
C VAL A 314 -9.52 21.24 -3.50
N GLN A 315 -9.70 22.57 -3.34
CA GLN A 315 -10.89 23.16 -2.73
C GLN A 315 -12.17 22.89 -3.52
N GLU A 316 -12.09 22.86 -4.87
CA GLU A 316 -13.20 22.55 -5.74
C GLU A 316 -13.55 21.07 -5.70
N GLN A 317 -12.54 20.21 -5.82
CA GLN A 317 -12.72 18.76 -5.94
C GLN A 317 -13.14 18.09 -4.64
N LYS A 318 -12.75 18.61 -3.48
CA LYS A 318 -13.11 18.09 -2.16
C LYS A 318 -12.91 16.58 -2.07
N PHE A 319 -11.65 16.15 -2.19
CA PHE A 319 -11.30 14.73 -2.07
C PHE A 319 -11.64 14.19 -0.68
N ASP A 320 -12.15 12.97 -0.61
CA ASP A 320 -12.44 12.31 0.66
C ASP A 320 -11.15 12.09 1.47
N ARG A 321 -10.09 11.66 0.78
CA ARG A 321 -8.78 11.44 1.35
C ARG A 321 -7.70 12.00 0.41
N LEU A 322 -6.76 12.75 0.97
CA LEU A 322 -5.64 13.30 0.22
C LEU A 322 -4.37 13.24 1.06
N GLY A 323 -3.31 12.69 0.49
CA GLY A 323 -1.96 12.83 0.98
C GLY A 323 -1.15 13.76 0.07
N CYS A 324 -0.34 14.64 0.66
CA CYS A 324 0.55 15.52 -0.09
C CYS A 324 1.99 15.34 0.39
N PHE A 325 2.93 15.28 -0.54
CA PHE A 325 4.34 15.05 -0.26
C PHE A 325 5.22 16.04 -1.01
N THR A 326 6.39 16.35 -0.46
CA THR A 326 7.43 17.05 -1.19
C THR A 326 7.99 16.19 -2.31
N TYR A 327 8.40 16.81 -3.42
CA TYR A 327 9.13 16.10 -4.47
C TYR A 327 10.48 15.60 -3.93
N SER A 328 10.75 14.32 -4.12
CA SER A 328 12.04 13.70 -3.84
C SER A 328 12.85 13.57 -5.14
N HIS A 329 14.07 14.13 -5.13
CA HIS A 329 14.97 14.16 -6.31
C HIS A 329 15.71 12.84 -6.45
N GLU A 330 15.03 11.82 -6.97
CA GLU A 330 15.48 10.43 -6.99
C GLU A 330 16.44 10.14 -8.14
N GLU A 331 17.62 9.65 -7.82
CA GLU A 331 18.67 9.28 -8.77
C GLU A 331 18.21 8.27 -9.82
N ASN A 332 18.77 8.39 -11.03
CA ASN A 332 18.46 7.52 -12.17
C ASN A 332 16.99 7.56 -12.64
N THR A 333 16.17 8.46 -12.11
CA THR A 333 14.86 8.78 -12.68
C THR A 333 15.02 9.80 -13.81
N HIS A 334 14.00 9.95 -14.65
CA HIS A 334 14.07 10.96 -15.71
C HIS A 334 14.04 12.39 -15.15
N ALA A 335 13.29 12.63 -14.09
CA ALA A 335 13.19 13.94 -13.45
C ALA A 335 14.49 14.36 -12.75
N TYR A 336 15.37 13.42 -12.39
CA TYR A 336 16.70 13.72 -11.84
C TYR A 336 17.57 14.56 -12.78
N ASN A 337 17.30 14.54 -14.09
CA ASN A 337 18.02 15.36 -15.05
C ASN A 337 17.46 16.80 -15.19
N LEU A 338 16.39 17.11 -14.48
CA LEU A 338 15.85 18.46 -14.38
C LEU A 338 16.53 19.17 -13.21
N GLU A 339 16.63 20.49 -13.30
CA GLU A 339 17.07 21.31 -12.16
C GLU A 339 16.01 21.27 -11.08
N ASP A 340 16.38 20.92 -9.85
CA ASP A 340 15.49 20.97 -8.68
C ASP A 340 15.45 22.43 -8.17
N ASP A 341 14.65 23.24 -8.87
CA ASP A 341 14.61 24.69 -8.77
C ASP A 341 13.65 25.22 -7.69
N VAL A 342 12.92 24.35 -7.00
CA VAL A 342 12.03 24.73 -5.89
C VAL A 342 12.74 24.47 -4.56
N PRO A 343 13.02 25.51 -3.75
CA PRO A 343 13.65 25.34 -2.44
C PRO A 343 12.87 24.42 -1.49
N GLU A 344 13.57 23.67 -0.65
CA GLU A 344 12.95 22.66 0.22
C GLU A 344 11.92 23.29 1.19
N GLU A 345 12.22 24.48 1.71
CA GLU A 345 11.31 25.23 2.58
C GLU A 345 10.00 25.59 1.85
N VAL A 346 10.09 25.90 0.55
CA VAL A 346 8.91 26.20 -0.28
C VAL A 346 8.10 24.93 -0.54
N LYS A 347 8.77 23.79 -0.83
CA LYS A 347 8.10 22.50 -0.99
C LYS A 347 7.32 22.15 0.28
N GLN A 348 7.96 22.26 1.44
CA GLN A 348 7.35 21.95 2.72
C GLN A 348 6.18 22.88 3.04
N GLN A 349 6.33 24.18 2.84
CA GLN A 349 5.25 25.15 3.02
C GLN A 349 4.04 24.81 2.12
N ARG A 350 4.27 24.46 0.86
CA ARG A 350 3.19 24.09 -0.07
C ARG A 350 2.44 22.83 0.38
N VAL A 351 3.16 21.83 0.90
CA VAL A 351 2.54 20.62 1.48
C VAL A 351 1.66 21.00 2.67
N GLU A 352 2.17 21.83 3.59
CA GLU A 352 1.41 22.27 4.78
C GLU A 352 0.12 23.00 4.38
N GLU A 353 0.19 23.92 3.41
CA GLU A 353 -0.99 24.65 2.91
C GLU A 353 -2.04 23.72 2.28
N ILE A 354 -1.62 22.72 1.49
CA ILE A 354 -2.55 21.72 0.92
C ILE A 354 -3.17 20.87 2.02
N MET A 355 -2.38 20.43 3.00
CA MET A 355 -2.87 19.58 4.08
C MET A 355 -3.80 20.34 5.04
N GLU A 356 -3.59 21.64 5.27
CA GLU A 356 -4.54 22.48 6.02
C GLU A 356 -5.90 22.57 5.31
N ILE A 357 -5.89 22.81 3.99
CA ILE A 357 -7.11 22.83 3.18
C ILE A 357 -7.81 21.46 3.24
N GLN A 358 -7.06 20.37 3.09
CA GLN A 358 -7.63 19.02 3.14
C GLN A 358 -8.18 18.66 4.52
N SER A 359 -7.54 19.09 5.59
CA SER A 359 -8.04 18.90 6.95
C SER A 359 -9.42 19.51 7.12
N GLN A 360 -9.63 20.74 6.65
CA GLN A 360 -10.94 21.40 6.68
C GLN A 360 -11.97 20.69 5.79
N ILE A 361 -11.59 20.25 4.59
CA ILE A 361 -12.46 19.47 3.71
C ILE A 361 -12.88 18.15 4.38
N SER A 362 -11.92 17.45 4.99
CA SER A 362 -12.19 16.18 5.69
C SER A 362 -13.15 16.40 6.85
N TYR A 363 -12.94 17.46 7.65
CA TYR A 363 -13.84 17.83 8.73
C TYR A 363 -15.26 18.07 8.20
N ASP A 364 -15.44 18.93 7.16
CA ASP A 364 -16.76 19.25 6.61
C ASP A 364 -17.48 17.99 6.08
N LEU A 365 -16.78 17.14 5.31
CA LEU A 365 -17.34 15.88 4.81
C LEU A 365 -17.69 14.90 5.93
N ASN A 366 -16.91 14.87 7.01
CA ASN A 366 -17.21 14.03 8.16
C ASN A 366 -18.40 14.56 8.98
N GLN A 367 -18.56 15.88 9.13
CA GLN A 367 -19.75 16.47 9.76
C GLN A 367 -21.04 16.07 9.04
N GLU A 368 -21.02 15.94 7.71
CA GLU A 368 -22.18 15.47 6.93
C GLU A 368 -22.57 14.01 7.22
N LYS A 369 -21.69 13.23 7.87
CA LYS A 369 -21.96 11.83 8.24
C LYS A 369 -22.72 11.69 9.55
N ILE A 370 -22.78 12.72 10.38
CA ILE A 370 -23.50 12.69 11.67
C ILE A 370 -24.98 12.37 11.43
N GLY A 371 -25.50 11.40 12.18
CA GLY A 371 -26.86 10.86 12.05
C GLY A 371 -27.05 9.85 10.93
N LYS A 372 -26.01 9.60 10.11
CA LYS A 372 -26.05 8.54 9.07
C LYS A 372 -25.59 7.21 9.65
N GLN A 373 -26.06 6.13 9.06
CA GLN A 373 -25.77 4.76 9.44
C GLN A 373 -24.77 4.15 8.45
N PHE A 374 -23.78 3.45 8.98
CA PHE A 374 -22.77 2.77 8.19
C PHE A 374 -22.58 1.34 8.68
N ARG A 375 -22.25 0.45 7.75
CA ARG A 375 -21.72 -0.87 8.04
C ARG A 375 -20.22 -0.71 8.34
N VAL A 376 -19.80 -1.10 9.54
CA VAL A 376 -18.43 -0.91 10.05
C VAL A 376 -17.81 -2.27 10.32
N MET A 377 -16.59 -2.50 9.80
CA MET A 377 -15.76 -3.65 10.15
C MET A 377 -14.94 -3.30 11.39
N ILE A 378 -14.96 -4.15 12.41
CA ILE A 378 -14.16 -3.94 13.62
C ILE A 378 -12.74 -4.45 13.38
N ASP A 379 -11.77 -3.55 13.39
CA ASP A 379 -10.36 -3.89 13.13
C ASP A 379 -9.59 -4.28 14.38
N ARG A 380 -9.83 -3.58 15.50
CA ARG A 380 -9.13 -3.82 16.76
C ARG A 380 -9.87 -3.26 17.98
N LYS A 381 -9.40 -3.64 19.16
CA LYS A 381 -9.77 -2.98 20.41
C LYS A 381 -8.57 -2.18 20.91
N GLU A 382 -8.79 -0.92 21.27
CA GLU A 382 -7.77 -0.02 21.78
C GLU A 382 -8.32 0.77 22.98
N GLY A 383 -7.76 0.51 24.17
CA GLY A 383 -8.24 1.11 25.41
C GLY A 383 -9.74 0.81 25.67
N GLU A 384 -10.52 1.88 25.80
CA GLU A 384 -11.97 1.83 26.04
C GLU A 384 -12.80 1.86 24.75
N ASN A 385 -12.18 1.76 23.57
CA ASN A 385 -12.87 1.78 22.30
C ASN A 385 -12.60 0.51 21.47
N PHE A 386 -13.60 0.12 20.69
CA PHE A 386 -13.40 -0.66 19.48
C PHE A 386 -13.16 0.31 18.33
N ILE A 387 -12.18 -0.01 17.51
CA ILE A 387 -11.82 0.76 16.31
C ILE A 387 -12.25 -0.06 15.11
N GLY A 388 -13.00 0.58 14.24
CA GLY A 388 -13.44 0.00 12.99
C GLY A 388 -13.36 0.99 11.84
N ARG A 389 -13.77 0.59 10.66
CA ARG A 389 -13.80 1.45 9.48
C ARG A 389 -14.96 1.09 8.57
N THR A 390 -15.32 2.05 7.74
CA THR A 390 -16.38 1.90 6.74
C THR A 390 -15.82 1.36 5.43
N GLU A 391 -16.69 1.07 4.46
CA GLU A 391 -16.26 0.74 3.10
C GLU A 391 -15.50 1.88 2.41
N TYR A 392 -15.61 3.11 2.91
CA TYR A 392 -14.97 4.31 2.36
C TYR A 392 -13.57 4.56 2.92
N ASP A 393 -13.06 3.66 3.78
CA ASP A 393 -11.81 3.87 4.50
C ASP A 393 -10.92 2.61 4.42
N SER A 394 -9.65 2.82 4.04
CA SER A 394 -8.63 1.77 4.02
C SER A 394 -7.93 1.65 5.37
N PRO A 395 -7.54 0.45 5.80
CA PRO A 395 -6.80 0.30 7.06
C PRO A 395 -5.49 1.09 7.05
N ASP A 396 -5.12 1.60 8.20
CA ASP A 396 -3.85 2.26 8.54
C ASP A 396 -3.63 3.65 7.89
N VAL A 397 -4.44 4.07 6.91
CA VAL A 397 -4.18 5.28 6.10
C VAL A 397 -5.37 6.24 5.99
N ASP A 398 -6.58 5.82 6.36
CA ASP A 398 -7.79 6.61 6.25
C ASP A 398 -8.48 6.76 7.60
N ASN A 399 -9.73 7.25 7.63
CA ASN A 399 -10.45 7.52 8.86
C ASN A 399 -10.86 6.24 9.61
N GLU A 400 -10.97 6.38 10.92
CA GLU A 400 -11.43 5.33 11.82
C GLU A 400 -12.79 5.67 12.43
N VAL A 401 -13.54 4.64 12.81
CA VAL A 401 -14.78 4.75 13.58
C VAL A 401 -14.50 4.23 14.99
N LEU A 402 -14.56 5.13 15.97
CA LEU A 402 -14.39 4.80 17.38
C LEU A 402 -15.75 4.47 17.99
N ILE A 403 -15.87 3.29 18.60
CA ILE A 403 -17.10 2.80 19.23
C ILE A 403 -16.78 2.45 20.68
N SER A 404 -17.51 3.04 21.63
CA SER A 404 -17.28 2.78 23.06
C SER A 404 -17.41 1.29 23.38
N ALA A 405 -16.42 0.75 24.10
CA ALA A 405 -16.42 -0.63 24.61
C ALA A 405 -17.10 -0.76 25.98
N ILE A 406 -17.66 0.35 26.51
CA ILE A 406 -18.45 0.33 27.75
C ILE A 406 -19.77 -0.35 27.47
N ASP A 407 -20.06 -1.44 28.18
CA ASP A 407 -21.28 -2.26 28.05
C ASP A 407 -21.49 -2.91 26.66
N THR A 408 -20.50 -2.90 25.79
CA THR A 408 -20.57 -3.47 24.44
C THR A 408 -19.36 -4.36 24.18
N TYR A 409 -19.60 -5.57 23.64
CA TYR A 409 -18.55 -6.44 23.14
C TYR A 409 -18.72 -6.64 21.64
N LEU A 410 -17.69 -6.28 20.87
CA LEU A 410 -17.67 -6.43 19.41
C LEU A 410 -16.48 -7.35 19.02
N PRO A 411 -16.75 -8.49 18.36
CA PRO A 411 -15.68 -9.35 17.88
C PRO A 411 -14.87 -8.65 16.78
N VAL A 412 -13.55 -8.67 16.92
CA VAL A 412 -12.64 -8.18 15.87
C VAL A 412 -12.83 -8.99 14.58
N GLY A 413 -12.96 -8.28 13.46
CA GLY A 413 -13.24 -8.85 12.15
C GLY A 413 -14.74 -9.03 11.85
N ASP A 414 -15.63 -8.69 12.75
CA ASP A 414 -17.07 -8.70 12.47
C ASP A 414 -17.55 -7.34 11.97
N PHE A 415 -18.67 -7.38 11.26
CA PHE A 415 -19.39 -6.20 10.82
C PHE A 415 -20.51 -5.86 11.79
N VAL A 416 -20.65 -4.56 12.04
CA VAL A 416 -21.74 -4.00 12.85
C VAL A 416 -22.34 -2.79 12.14
N ASN A 417 -23.62 -2.51 12.39
CA ASN A 417 -24.23 -1.27 11.94
C ASN A 417 -24.04 -0.19 13.01
N VAL A 418 -23.58 0.97 12.58
CA VAL A 418 -23.20 2.07 13.45
C VAL A 418 -23.83 3.36 12.96
N GLU A 419 -24.47 4.11 13.86
CA GLU A 419 -24.85 5.50 13.62
C GLU A 419 -23.73 6.42 14.09
N ILE A 420 -23.30 7.34 13.22
CA ILE A 420 -22.28 8.33 13.57
C ILE A 420 -22.92 9.42 14.43
N ILE A 421 -22.38 9.65 15.62
CA ILE A 421 -22.91 10.62 16.59
C ILE A 421 -22.05 11.87 16.74
N GLU A 422 -20.74 11.77 16.47
CA GLU A 422 -19.77 12.87 16.42
C GLU A 422 -18.75 12.61 15.32
N ALA A 423 -18.11 13.67 14.82
CA ALA A 423 -17.13 13.57 13.76
C ALA A 423 -16.04 14.64 13.92
N TYR A 424 -14.81 14.26 13.59
CA TYR A 424 -13.61 15.10 13.59
C TYR A 424 -12.93 15.04 12.21
N GLU A 425 -11.75 15.62 12.07
CA GLU A 425 -11.05 15.68 10.79
C GLU A 425 -10.70 14.28 10.25
N PHE A 426 -10.31 13.36 11.14
CA PHE A 426 -9.83 12.02 10.77
C PHE A 426 -10.57 10.87 11.46
N ASP A 427 -11.41 11.18 12.47
CA ASP A 427 -12.11 10.18 13.27
C ASP A 427 -13.63 10.42 13.29
N LEU A 428 -14.36 9.33 13.36
CA LEU A 428 -15.80 9.32 13.57
C LEU A 428 -16.11 8.64 14.90
N ILE A 429 -17.04 9.18 15.66
CA ILE A 429 -17.56 8.51 16.87
C ILE A 429 -18.87 7.86 16.51
N GLY A 430 -18.97 6.58 16.76
CA GLY A 430 -20.12 5.78 16.39
C GLY A 430 -20.80 5.07 17.56
N LYS A 431 -22.09 4.86 17.42
CA LYS A 431 -22.91 4.05 18.33
C LYS A 431 -23.52 2.88 17.57
N VAL A 432 -23.34 1.67 18.10
CA VAL A 432 -23.97 0.47 17.51
C VAL A 432 -25.48 0.60 17.55
N ILE A 433 -26.10 0.23 16.46
CA ILE A 433 -27.55 0.14 16.29
C ILE A 433 -27.92 -1.31 15.95
N ASP A 434 -29.08 -1.74 16.44
CA ASP A 434 -29.63 -3.09 16.24
C ASP A 434 -30.01 -3.35 14.76
#